data_14a5cbb356698fe93158a13d961f8225
#
_entry.id   14a5cbb356698fe93158a13d961f8225
#
_cell.length_a   1.000
_cell.length_b   1.000
_cell.length_c   1.000
_cell.angle_alpha   90.00
_cell.angle_beta   90.00
_cell.angle_gamma   90.00
#
_symmetry.space_group_name_H-M   'P 1'
#
loop_
_entity.id
_entity.type
_entity.pdbx_description
1 polymer ?
#
loop_
_entity_poly.entity_id
_entity_poly.type
_entity_poly.pdbx_seq_one_letter_code
_entity_poly.pdbx_strand_id
1 'polypeptide(L)'
;MPTLIDANEAFLSRPVRRVPTGIPGFDELIEGGFEERTNTLMAGYAGTGKTTFAMQFLYNGAVNWNEPGVYLSFAESKDSIYRHCANFGWDFYALEQKGLSRHLFYKAHQVNKLLEEGGGTVRDAISEIGAKRLVIDSITAYGLLFRDDYKQREALLLFFEMLVKWGCTSLIIAEQLAGVVDARAGEIGFLTDGIVQFSYSQIENTTGQHERRHQLEILKMRGTDHYNGVAEMSFTKQGLTVRKSMQE
;
A
#
# COMPACT_ATOMS: atom_id res chain seq x y z
N MET A 1 13.34 40.55 5.73
CA MET A 1 12.46 39.57 5.06
C MET A 1 13.37 38.64 4.26
N PRO A 2 13.31 37.30 4.41
CA PRO A 2 14.10 36.41 3.57
C PRO A 2 13.73 36.61 2.11
N THR A 3 14.71 36.60 1.22
CA THR A 3 14.51 36.70 -0.19
C THR A 3 13.85 35.44 -0.76
N LEU A 4 13.20 35.51 -1.92
CA LEU A 4 12.65 34.33 -2.62
C LEU A 4 13.73 33.25 -2.88
N ILE A 5 14.99 33.67 -3.01
CA ILE A 5 16.14 32.78 -3.19
C ILE A 5 16.42 32.00 -1.89
N ASP A 6 16.42 32.67 -0.73
CA ASP A 6 16.64 32.03 0.59
C ASP A 6 15.54 31.01 0.91
N ALA A 7 14.27 31.31 0.51
CA ALA A 7 13.15 30.40 0.69
C ALA A 7 13.26 29.15 -0.21
N ASN A 8 13.76 29.31 -1.45
CA ASN A 8 13.98 28.19 -2.38
C ASN A 8 15.16 27.30 -1.93
N GLU A 9 16.27 27.86 -1.47
CA GLU A 9 17.40 27.09 -0.96
C GLU A 9 17.01 26.33 0.31
N ALA A 10 16.25 26.92 1.22
CA ALA A 10 15.72 26.26 2.39
C ALA A 10 14.72 25.15 2.06
N PHE A 11 13.97 25.25 0.95
CA PHE A 11 13.09 24.19 0.47
C PHE A 11 13.89 23.02 -0.14
N LEU A 12 14.88 23.31 -0.97
CA LEU A 12 15.74 22.31 -1.63
C LEU A 12 16.66 21.57 -0.65
N SER A 13 16.95 22.17 0.51
CA SER A 13 17.80 21.56 1.55
C SER A 13 17.03 20.71 2.57
N ARG A 14 15.70 20.60 2.48
CA ARG A 14 14.94 19.76 3.41
C ARG A 14 15.20 18.28 3.11
N PRO A 15 15.71 17.52 4.09
CA PRO A 15 15.89 16.08 3.88
C PRO A 15 14.53 15.41 3.63
N VAL A 16 14.47 14.56 2.61
CA VAL A 16 13.30 13.73 2.33
C VAL A 16 13.08 12.81 3.54
N ARG A 17 11.91 12.93 4.17
CA ARG A 17 11.56 12.07 5.29
C ARG A 17 11.06 10.72 4.75
N ARG A 18 11.68 9.64 5.23
CA ARG A 18 11.33 8.26 4.87
C ARG A 18 10.45 7.63 5.95
N VAL A 19 9.51 6.81 5.48
CA VAL A 19 8.62 5.99 6.30
C VAL A 19 9.01 4.54 6.07
N PRO A 20 9.80 3.93 7.00
CA PRO A 20 10.23 2.55 6.84
C PRO A 20 9.06 1.58 6.88
N THR A 21 9.11 0.53 6.09
CA THR A 21 8.11 -0.54 6.14
C THR A 21 8.38 -1.51 7.29
N GLY A 22 9.64 -1.64 7.67
CA GLY A 22 10.12 -2.65 8.60
C GLY A 22 9.98 -4.08 8.07
N ILE A 23 9.75 -4.23 6.76
CA ILE A 23 9.78 -5.52 6.08
C ILE A 23 11.23 -5.84 5.77
N PRO A 24 11.80 -6.91 6.34
CA PRO A 24 13.20 -7.23 6.16
C PRO A 24 13.60 -7.31 4.69
N GLY A 25 14.63 -6.56 4.30
CA GLY A 25 15.18 -6.47 2.95
C GLY A 25 14.42 -5.59 1.96
N PHE A 26 13.21 -5.10 2.27
CA PHE A 26 12.47 -4.24 1.34
C PHE A 26 12.93 -2.78 1.42
N ASP A 27 13.09 -2.23 2.62
CA ASP A 27 13.47 -0.82 2.80
C ASP A 27 14.80 -0.48 2.13
N GLU A 28 15.72 -1.44 2.05
CA GLU A 28 17.00 -1.31 1.34
C GLU A 28 16.85 -1.17 -0.19
N LEU A 29 15.70 -1.57 -0.75
CA LEU A 29 15.39 -1.43 -2.17
C LEU A 29 14.93 -0.02 -2.54
N ILE A 30 14.55 0.80 -1.56
CA ILE A 30 13.92 2.13 -1.72
C ILE A 30 14.51 3.19 -0.77
N GLU A 31 15.81 3.19 -0.58
CA GLU A 31 16.53 4.20 0.24
C GLU A 31 16.01 4.34 1.68
N GLY A 32 15.55 3.23 2.30
CA GLY A 32 15.17 3.18 3.71
C GLY A 32 13.68 3.34 3.98
N GLY A 33 12.81 3.35 2.97
CA GLY A 33 11.36 3.41 3.12
C GLY A 33 10.67 4.31 2.10
N PHE A 34 9.35 4.34 2.13
CA PHE A 34 8.57 5.24 1.29
C PHE A 34 8.80 6.71 1.66
N GLU A 35 8.71 7.63 0.71
CA GLU A 35 8.66 9.05 1.03
C GLU A 35 7.38 9.37 1.80
N GLU A 36 7.49 10.23 2.84
CA GLU A 36 6.35 10.62 3.67
C GLU A 36 5.25 11.27 2.81
N ARG A 37 3.99 10.90 3.07
CA ARG A 37 2.79 11.42 2.40
C ARG A 37 2.70 11.11 0.90
N THR A 38 3.35 10.05 0.46
CA THR A 38 3.20 9.53 -0.91
C THR A 38 2.19 8.39 -0.96
N ASN A 39 1.69 8.15 -2.17
CA ASN A 39 0.73 7.10 -2.48
C ASN A 39 1.40 6.07 -3.39
N THR A 40 1.55 4.84 -2.92
CA THR A 40 2.16 3.74 -3.69
C THR A 40 1.13 2.68 -4.06
N LEU A 41 1.05 2.36 -5.34
CA LEU A 41 0.23 1.29 -5.88
C LEU A 41 0.92 -0.06 -5.67
N MET A 42 0.20 -1.01 -5.07
CA MET A 42 0.61 -2.40 -4.88
C MET A 42 -0.20 -3.28 -5.84
N ALA A 43 0.34 -3.52 -7.04
CA ALA A 43 -0.37 -4.21 -8.12
C ALA A 43 0.02 -5.69 -8.21
N GLY A 44 -0.91 -6.55 -8.63
CA GLY A 44 -0.62 -7.98 -8.87
C GLY A 44 -1.85 -8.87 -8.75
N TYR A 45 -1.69 -10.12 -9.16
CA TYR A 45 -2.75 -11.12 -9.11
C TYR A 45 -3.13 -11.49 -7.67
N ALA A 46 -4.31 -12.09 -7.50
CA ALA A 46 -4.73 -12.65 -6.22
C ALA A 46 -3.71 -13.66 -5.69
N GLY A 47 -3.48 -13.66 -4.37
CA GLY A 47 -2.53 -14.59 -3.73
C GLY A 47 -1.05 -14.24 -3.86
N THR A 48 -0.67 -13.09 -4.45
CA THR A 48 0.74 -12.67 -4.57
C THR A 48 1.33 -12.03 -3.31
N GLY A 49 0.55 -11.82 -2.25
CA GLY A 49 1.05 -11.32 -0.95
C GLY A 49 0.85 -9.84 -0.68
N LYS A 50 0.13 -9.10 -1.55
CA LYS A 50 -0.12 -7.66 -1.41
C LYS A 50 -0.72 -7.27 -0.06
N THR A 51 -1.83 -7.92 0.33
CA THR A 51 -2.52 -7.66 1.61
C THR A 51 -1.60 -7.97 2.79
N THR A 52 -0.84 -9.07 2.75
CA THR A 52 0.13 -9.41 3.82
C THR A 52 1.21 -8.34 3.95
N PHE A 53 1.78 -7.87 2.83
CA PHE A 53 2.75 -6.77 2.82
C PHE A 53 2.16 -5.50 3.44
N ALA A 54 0.97 -5.12 3.01
CA ALA A 54 0.32 -3.90 3.47
C ALA A 54 -0.07 -3.96 4.96
N MET A 55 -0.54 -5.11 5.45
CA MET A 55 -0.82 -5.29 6.88
C MET A 55 0.46 -5.29 7.72
N GLN A 56 1.56 -5.88 7.21
CA GLN A 56 2.86 -5.82 7.86
C GLN A 56 3.39 -4.38 7.96
N PHE A 57 3.22 -3.58 6.91
CA PHE A 57 3.55 -2.15 6.92
C PHE A 57 2.79 -1.40 8.02
N LEU A 58 1.49 -1.64 8.21
CA LEU A 58 0.71 -1.03 9.29
C LEU A 58 1.16 -1.53 10.67
N TYR A 59 1.32 -2.85 10.82
CA TYR A 59 1.73 -3.45 12.09
C TYR A 59 3.08 -2.95 12.55
N ASN A 60 4.08 -2.99 11.67
CA ASN A 60 5.42 -2.52 11.98
C ASN A 60 5.44 -1.02 12.30
N GLY A 61 4.65 -0.21 11.59
CA GLY A 61 4.50 1.22 11.87
C GLY A 61 4.03 1.48 13.29
N ALA A 62 2.99 0.78 13.70
CA ALA A 62 2.43 0.91 15.04
C ALA A 62 3.40 0.43 16.14
N VAL A 63 4.04 -0.72 15.94
CA VAL A 63 4.88 -1.36 16.97
C VAL A 63 6.27 -0.74 17.07
N ASN A 64 6.92 -0.47 15.94
CA ASN A 64 8.33 -0.05 15.93
C ASN A 64 8.49 1.48 16.00
N TRP A 65 7.53 2.25 15.49
CA TRP A 65 7.65 3.72 15.39
C TRP A 65 6.51 4.48 16.04
N ASN A 66 5.56 3.76 16.70
CA ASN A 66 4.36 4.37 17.30
C ASN A 66 3.59 5.25 16.28
N GLU A 67 3.57 4.80 15.02
CA GLU A 67 2.85 5.46 13.93
C GLU A 67 1.50 4.76 13.71
N PRO A 68 0.38 5.40 14.12
CA PRO A 68 -0.93 4.81 13.96
C PRO A 68 -1.29 4.63 12.48
N GLY A 69 -2.05 3.58 12.17
CA GLY A 69 -2.45 3.25 10.83
C GLY A 69 -3.94 2.96 10.67
N VAL A 70 -4.47 3.29 9.50
CA VAL A 70 -5.84 2.98 9.08
C VAL A 70 -5.81 1.92 7.97
N TYR A 71 -6.62 0.88 8.11
CA TYR A 71 -6.91 -0.09 7.06
C TYR A 71 -8.33 0.11 6.56
N LEU A 72 -8.46 0.54 5.30
CA LEU A 72 -9.72 0.73 4.61
C LEU A 72 -9.96 -0.43 3.66
N SER A 73 -10.97 -1.26 3.95
CA SER A 73 -11.33 -2.43 3.16
C SER A 73 -12.67 -2.26 2.44
N PHE A 74 -12.73 -2.77 1.20
CA PHE A 74 -13.95 -2.92 0.42
C PHE A 74 -14.35 -4.38 0.20
N ALA A 75 -13.52 -5.33 0.62
CA ALA A 75 -13.72 -6.76 0.35
C ALA A 75 -13.80 -7.59 1.63
N GLU A 76 -12.91 -7.38 2.60
CA GLU A 76 -12.81 -8.21 3.80
C GLU A 76 -13.28 -7.51 5.06
N SER A 77 -14.00 -8.25 5.91
CA SER A 77 -14.40 -7.79 7.23
C SER A 77 -13.21 -7.76 8.20
N LYS A 78 -13.34 -6.93 9.26
CA LYS A 78 -12.35 -6.80 10.32
C LYS A 78 -11.94 -8.16 10.92
N ASP A 79 -12.91 -8.98 11.29
CA ASP A 79 -12.63 -10.27 11.94
C ASP A 79 -11.90 -11.25 11.03
N SER A 80 -12.14 -11.18 9.71
CA SER A 80 -11.43 -12.00 8.73
C SER A 80 -9.95 -11.60 8.65
N ILE A 81 -9.68 -10.33 8.37
CA ILE A 81 -8.30 -9.87 8.20
C ILE A 81 -7.48 -9.96 9.49
N TYR A 82 -8.08 -9.66 10.67
CA TYR A 82 -7.37 -9.72 11.95
C TYR A 82 -7.01 -11.15 12.32
N ARG A 83 -7.88 -12.14 11.99
CA ARG A 83 -7.57 -13.56 12.15
C ARG A 83 -6.40 -14.00 11.27
N HIS A 84 -6.34 -13.51 10.02
CA HIS A 84 -5.20 -13.80 9.13
C HIS A 84 -3.90 -13.18 9.69
N CYS A 85 -3.95 -11.96 10.20
CA CYS A 85 -2.82 -11.28 10.83
C CYS A 85 -2.32 -12.01 12.08
N ALA A 86 -3.22 -12.57 12.89
CA ALA A 86 -2.89 -13.32 14.10
C ALA A 86 -2.01 -14.55 13.81
N ASN A 87 -2.09 -15.16 12.62
CA ASN A 87 -1.21 -16.27 12.20
C ASN A 87 0.27 -15.85 12.10
N PHE A 88 0.55 -14.56 11.95
CA PHE A 88 1.90 -13.97 11.96
C PHE A 88 2.28 -13.41 13.34
N GLY A 89 1.40 -13.53 14.35
CA GLY A 89 1.60 -12.94 15.68
C GLY A 89 1.25 -11.45 15.74
N TRP A 90 0.54 -10.92 14.73
CA TRP A 90 0.16 -9.49 14.67
C TRP A 90 -1.20 -9.28 15.33
N ASP A 91 -1.18 -8.79 16.56
CA ASP A 91 -2.40 -8.52 17.34
C ASP A 91 -2.96 -7.11 17.03
N PHE A 92 -3.77 -7.02 15.98
CA PHE A 92 -4.44 -5.79 15.60
C PHE A 92 -5.56 -5.38 16.55
N TYR A 93 -6.16 -6.32 17.30
CA TYR A 93 -7.14 -5.96 18.34
C TYR A 93 -6.48 -5.18 19.47
N ALA A 94 -5.31 -5.62 19.93
CA ALA A 94 -4.55 -4.88 20.94
C ALA A 94 -4.07 -3.51 20.43
N LEU A 95 -3.67 -3.40 19.15
CA LEU A 95 -3.31 -2.12 18.55
C LEU A 95 -4.50 -1.16 18.46
N GLU A 96 -5.68 -1.66 18.13
CA GLU A 96 -6.91 -0.85 18.08
C GLU A 96 -7.29 -0.30 19.45
N GLN A 97 -7.19 -1.12 20.50
CA GLN A 97 -7.42 -0.68 21.88
C GLN A 97 -6.44 0.42 22.34
N LYS A 98 -5.23 0.42 21.80
CA LYS A 98 -4.21 1.44 22.06
C LYS A 98 -4.33 2.69 21.17
N GLY A 99 -5.31 2.75 20.27
CA GLY A 99 -5.45 3.83 19.29
C GLY A 99 -4.35 3.85 18.23
N LEU A 100 -3.64 2.73 18.02
CA LEU A 100 -2.56 2.59 17.02
C LEU A 100 -3.02 1.96 15.72
N SER A 101 -4.27 1.48 15.65
CA SER A 101 -4.86 0.94 14.44
C SER A 101 -6.35 1.25 14.39
N ARG A 102 -6.89 1.39 13.19
CA ARG A 102 -8.32 1.48 12.92
C ARG A 102 -8.65 0.72 11.65
N HIS A 103 -9.66 -0.16 11.72
CA HIS A 103 -10.20 -0.84 10.55
C HIS A 103 -11.53 -0.19 10.15
N LEU A 104 -11.64 0.18 8.87
CA LEU A 104 -12.87 0.66 8.25
C LEU A 104 -13.28 -0.31 7.14
N PHE A 105 -14.53 -0.73 7.16
CA PHE A 105 -15.09 -1.62 6.16
C PHE A 105 -16.31 -0.99 5.50
N TYR A 106 -16.26 -0.87 4.18
CA TYR A 106 -17.36 -0.35 3.37
C TYR A 106 -17.85 -1.41 2.40
N LYS A 107 -19.13 -1.72 2.49
CA LYS A 107 -19.80 -2.51 1.45
C LYS A 107 -19.97 -1.68 0.19
N ALA A 108 -20.09 -2.34 -0.96
CA ALA A 108 -20.22 -1.70 -2.26
C ALA A 108 -21.23 -0.54 -2.29
N HIS A 109 -22.42 -0.73 -1.73
CA HIS A 109 -23.48 0.29 -1.72
C HIS A 109 -23.18 1.51 -0.82
N GLN A 110 -22.20 1.43 0.07
CA GLN A 110 -21.81 2.51 0.98
C GLN A 110 -20.74 3.43 0.39
N VAL A 111 -20.11 3.01 -0.70
CA VAL A 111 -18.98 3.75 -1.31
C VAL A 111 -19.44 5.07 -1.94
N ASN A 112 -20.62 5.09 -2.57
CA ASN A 112 -21.19 6.35 -3.09
C ASN A 112 -21.32 7.39 -1.97
N LYS A 113 -21.80 6.96 -0.79
CA LYS A 113 -21.90 7.82 0.38
C LYS A 113 -20.54 8.34 0.84
N LEU A 114 -19.50 7.49 0.81
CA LEU A 114 -18.13 7.89 1.12
C LEU A 114 -17.65 9.04 0.21
N LEU A 115 -17.97 8.97 -1.10
CA LEU A 115 -17.65 10.02 -2.06
C LEU A 115 -18.42 11.29 -1.83
N GLU A 116 -19.75 11.18 -1.68
CA GLU A 116 -20.66 12.31 -1.46
C GLU A 116 -20.27 13.10 -0.19
N GLU A 117 -19.84 12.40 0.85
CA GLU A 117 -19.35 12.98 2.10
C GLU A 117 -17.88 13.46 2.02
N GLY A 118 -17.23 13.37 0.84
CA GLY A 118 -15.84 13.76 0.67
C GLY A 118 -14.86 12.98 1.56
N GLY A 119 -15.18 11.71 1.84
CA GLY A 119 -14.36 10.84 2.68
C GLY A 119 -14.39 11.19 4.17
N GLY A 120 -15.42 11.90 4.65
CA GLY A 120 -15.50 12.45 6.01
C GLY A 120 -15.22 11.42 7.10
N THR A 121 -15.87 10.26 7.06
CA THR A 121 -15.66 9.18 8.05
C THR A 121 -14.22 8.65 8.06
N VAL A 122 -13.57 8.55 6.90
CA VAL A 122 -12.16 8.11 6.82
C VAL A 122 -11.25 9.19 7.38
N ARG A 123 -11.49 10.45 7.00
CA ARG A 123 -10.75 11.59 7.53
C ARG A 123 -10.89 11.69 9.05
N ASP A 124 -12.10 11.48 9.57
CA ASP A 124 -12.37 11.56 11.01
C ASP A 124 -11.62 10.43 11.75
N ALA A 125 -11.63 9.19 11.20
CA ALA A 125 -10.86 8.09 11.76
C ALA A 125 -9.34 8.35 11.72
N ILE A 126 -8.81 8.92 10.63
CA ILE A 126 -7.40 9.33 10.53
C ILE A 126 -7.06 10.37 11.59
N SER A 127 -7.92 11.38 11.75
CA SER A 127 -7.72 12.46 12.73
C SER A 127 -7.83 11.97 14.17
N GLU A 128 -8.77 11.07 14.46
CA GLU A 128 -9.02 10.53 15.81
C GLU A 128 -7.79 9.83 16.38
N ILE A 129 -7.11 9.01 15.58
CA ILE A 129 -5.92 8.28 16.04
C ILE A 129 -4.61 8.96 15.62
N GLY A 130 -4.66 10.08 14.89
CA GLY A 130 -3.48 10.73 14.34
C GLY A 130 -2.71 9.87 13.34
N ALA A 131 -3.44 9.14 12.48
CA ALA A 131 -2.85 8.16 11.58
C ALA A 131 -1.78 8.76 10.67
N LYS A 132 -0.67 8.03 10.51
CA LYS A 132 0.44 8.35 9.60
C LYS A 132 0.46 7.42 8.39
N ARG A 133 -0.11 6.22 8.54
CA ARG A 133 -0.13 5.18 7.52
C ARG A 133 -1.56 4.85 7.13
N LEU A 134 -1.77 4.60 5.85
CA LEU A 134 -3.08 4.21 5.31
C LEU A 134 -2.90 3.04 4.34
N VAL A 135 -3.78 2.06 4.43
CA VAL A 135 -3.89 0.98 3.44
C VAL A 135 -5.31 0.95 2.89
N ILE A 136 -5.41 0.79 1.58
CA ILE A 136 -6.68 0.67 0.85
C ILE A 136 -6.70 -0.68 0.13
N ASP A 137 -7.66 -1.53 0.49
CA ASP A 137 -7.80 -2.89 -0.05
C ASP A 137 -9.25 -3.19 -0.48
N SER A 138 -9.57 -3.21 -1.78
CA SER A 138 -8.73 -2.84 -2.89
C SER A 138 -9.39 -1.75 -3.73
N ILE A 139 -8.58 -0.94 -4.38
CA ILE A 139 -9.09 0.09 -5.30
C ILE A 139 -9.80 -0.54 -6.50
N THR A 140 -9.49 -1.79 -6.83
CA THR A 140 -10.18 -2.57 -7.87
C THR A 140 -11.63 -2.83 -7.48
N ALA A 141 -11.89 -3.23 -6.23
CA ALA A 141 -13.25 -3.42 -5.73
C ALA A 141 -14.05 -2.12 -5.77
N TYR A 142 -13.41 -0.99 -5.44
CA TYR A 142 -13.99 0.34 -5.60
C TYR A 142 -14.35 0.66 -7.05
N GLY A 143 -13.45 0.40 -7.99
CA GLY A 143 -13.67 0.66 -9.42
C GLY A 143 -14.83 -0.14 -10.02
N LEU A 144 -15.06 -1.37 -9.56
CA LEU A 144 -16.15 -2.24 -10.03
C LEU A 144 -17.57 -1.72 -9.69
N LEU A 145 -17.68 -0.73 -8.80
CA LEU A 145 -18.97 -0.12 -8.45
C LEU A 145 -19.52 0.78 -9.55
N PHE A 146 -18.68 1.22 -10.47
CA PHE A 146 -19.04 2.11 -11.57
C PHE A 146 -19.19 1.30 -12.85
N ARG A 147 -20.36 1.42 -13.51
CA ARG A 147 -20.66 0.75 -14.80
C ARG A 147 -20.12 1.50 -16.01
N ASP A 148 -19.87 2.79 -15.84
CA ASP A 148 -19.44 3.70 -16.88
C ASP A 148 -17.96 4.06 -16.65
N ASP A 149 -17.11 3.84 -17.65
CA ASP A 149 -15.66 4.04 -17.56
C ASP A 149 -15.30 5.51 -17.26
N TYR A 150 -16.07 6.47 -17.77
CA TYR A 150 -15.84 7.89 -17.50
C TYR A 150 -16.11 8.22 -16.03
N LYS A 151 -17.26 7.76 -15.50
CA LYS A 151 -17.60 7.94 -14.07
C LYS A 151 -16.61 7.23 -13.15
N GLN A 152 -16.12 6.07 -13.56
CA GLN A 152 -15.07 5.36 -12.82
C GLN A 152 -13.78 6.19 -12.72
N ARG A 153 -13.32 6.77 -13.84
CA ARG A 153 -12.13 7.64 -13.85
C ARG A 153 -12.32 8.88 -12.99
N GLU A 154 -13.45 9.55 -13.11
CA GLU A 154 -13.76 10.74 -12.29
C GLU A 154 -13.76 10.39 -10.80
N ALA A 155 -14.39 9.28 -10.42
CA ALA A 155 -14.42 8.80 -9.04
C ALA A 155 -13.02 8.44 -8.51
N LEU A 156 -12.17 7.82 -9.33
CA LEU A 156 -10.78 7.53 -8.98
C LEU A 156 -9.96 8.81 -8.79
N LEU A 157 -10.09 9.80 -9.68
CA LEU A 157 -9.42 11.09 -9.54
C LEU A 157 -9.81 11.78 -8.23
N LEU A 158 -11.11 11.86 -7.92
CA LEU A 158 -11.61 12.43 -6.67
C LEU A 158 -11.08 11.66 -5.44
N PHE A 159 -11.02 10.34 -5.54
CA PHE A 159 -10.49 9.51 -4.46
C PHE A 159 -8.99 9.79 -4.20
N PHE A 160 -8.19 9.90 -5.24
CA PHE A 160 -6.77 10.25 -5.11
C PHE A 160 -6.55 11.67 -4.58
N GLU A 161 -7.39 12.63 -4.97
CA GLU A 161 -7.37 13.97 -4.36
C GLU A 161 -7.67 13.93 -2.85
N MET A 162 -8.58 13.07 -2.41
CA MET A 162 -8.85 12.87 -0.99
C MET A 162 -7.63 12.26 -0.26
N LEU A 163 -6.95 11.27 -0.86
CA LEU A 163 -5.73 10.67 -0.29
C LEU A 163 -4.64 11.71 -0.03
N VAL A 164 -4.42 12.59 -0.99
CA VAL A 164 -3.45 13.69 -0.83
C VAL A 164 -3.85 14.61 0.33
N LYS A 165 -5.14 14.95 0.46
CA LYS A 165 -5.66 15.80 1.55
C LYS A 165 -5.56 15.13 2.93
N TRP A 166 -5.68 13.80 3.00
CA TRP A 166 -5.55 13.05 4.26
C TRP A 166 -4.10 13.02 4.77
N GLY A 167 -3.11 13.18 3.88
CA GLY A 167 -1.71 13.38 4.24
C GLY A 167 -1.03 12.19 4.90
N CYS A 168 -1.55 10.98 4.71
CA CYS A 168 -0.92 9.73 5.12
C CYS A 168 0.07 9.22 4.07
N THR A 169 1.04 8.40 4.48
CA THR A 169 1.78 7.55 3.56
C THR A 169 0.92 6.32 3.27
N SER A 170 0.50 6.16 1.99
CA SER A 170 -0.57 5.24 1.64
C SER A 170 -0.11 4.12 0.73
N LEU A 171 -0.53 2.88 1.03
CA LEU A 171 -0.43 1.73 0.15
C LEU A 171 -1.81 1.40 -0.43
N ILE A 172 -1.92 1.36 -1.75
CA ILE A 172 -3.17 1.17 -2.46
C ILE A 172 -3.09 -0.15 -3.21
N ILE A 173 -3.87 -1.13 -2.79
CA ILE A 173 -3.89 -2.46 -3.40
C ILE A 173 -4.77 -2.44 -4.64
N ALA A 174 -4.21 -2.91 -5.77
CA ALA A 174 -4.93 -3.17 -7.00
C ALA A 174 -4.77 -4.63 -7.42
N GLU A 175 -5.88 -5.29 -7.72
CA GLU A 175 -5.88 -6.64 -8.24
C GLU A 175 -5.84 -6.63 -9.76
N GLN A 176 -4.91 -7.39 -10.32
CA GLN A 176 -4.87 -7.68 -11.76
C GLN A 176 -5.79 -8.87 -12.04
N LEU A 177 -6.64 -8.73 -13.04
CA LEU A 177 -7.48 -9.82 -13.53
C LEU A 177 -6.75 -10.54 -14.66
N ALA A 178 -6.70 -11.88 -14.60
CA ALA A 178 -6.07 -12.70 -15.63
C ALA A 178 -6.70 -12.42 -17.00
N GLY A 179 -5.86 -12.12 -18.01
CA GLY A 179 -6.30 -11.86 -19.40
C GLY A 179 -6.71 -10.42 -19.71
N VAL A 180 -6.75 -9.53 -18.74
CA VAL A 180 -6.93 -8.09 -18.96
C VAL A 180 -5.56 -7.43 -18.87
N VAL A 181 -4.93 -7.19 -20.01
CA VAL A 181 -3.67 -6.42 -20.07
C VAL A 181 -3.95 -5.03 -19.54
N ASP A 182 -3.37 -4.75 -18.49
CA ASP A 182 -3.07 -3.60 -17.65
C ASP A 182 -3.31 -2.15 -18.10
N ALA A 183 -4.27 -1.88 -18.99
CA ALA A 183 -4.66 -0.50 -19.28
C ALA A 183 -5.13 0.24 -18.01
N ARG A 184 -5.78 -0.47 -17.07
CA ARG A 184 -6.30 0.13 -15.83
C ARG A 184 -5.24 0.36 -14.76
N ALA A 185 -4.30 -0.55 -14.57
CA ALA A 185 -3.17 -0.33 -13.66
C ALA A 185 -2.25 0.78 -14.19
N GLY A 186 -2.12 0.91 -15.52
CA GLY A 186 -1.44 2.03 -16.18
C GLY A 186 -2.11 3.36 -15.87
N GLU A 187 -3.43 3.46 -15.95
CA GLU A 187 -4.17 4.69 -15.67
C GLU A 187 -4.07 5.12 -14.20
N ILE A 188 -4.24 4.19 -13.26
CA ILE A 188 -4.08 4.45 -11.82
C ILE A 188 -2.60 4.75 -11.49
N GLY A 189 -1.67 4.10 -12.17
CA GLY A 189 -0.23 4.29 -12.00
C GLY A 189 0.25 5.72 -12.25
N PHE A 190 -0.44 6.49 -13.11
CA PHE A 190 -0.11 7.91 -13.30
C PHE A 190 -0.46 8.77 -12.08
N LEU A 191 -1.46 8.37 -11.32
CA LEU A 191 -1.95 9.11 -10.15
C LEU A 191 -1.14 8.82 -8.89
N THR A 192 -0.28 7.80 -8.91
CA THR A 192 0.52 7.37 -7.76
C THR A 192 1.97 7.82 -7.86
N ASP A 193 2.63 7.93 -6.71
CA ASP A 193 4.05 8.30 -6.62
C ASP A 193 4.96 7.07 -6.81
N GLY A 194 4.49 5.90 -6.42
CA GLY A 194 5.17 4.63 -6.57
C GLY A 194 4.29 3.53 -7.14
N ILE A 195 4.91 2.52 -7.75
CA ILE A 195 4.28 1.28 -8.22
C ILE A 195 5.19 0.11 -7.84
N VAL A 196 4.65 -0.80 -7.03
CA VAL A 196 5.28 -2.09 -6.70
C VAL A 196 4.43 -3.19 -7.29
N GLN A 197 5.01 -3.95 -8.22
CA GLN A 197 4.37 -5.07 -8.88
C GLN A 197 4.66 -6.36 -8.13
N PHE A 198 3.61 -7.08 -7.74
CA PHE A 198 3.70 -8.40 -7.12
C PHE A 198 3.38 -9.48 -8.14
N SER A 199 4.21 -10.50 -8.21
CA SER A 199 4.07 -11.61 -9.12
C SER A 199 4.50 -12.94 -8.48
N TYR A 200 4.36 -14.00 -9.21
CA TYR A 200 5.00 -15.29 -8.91
C TYR A 200 5.49 -15.92 -10.20
N SER A 201 6.63 -16.58 -10.15
CA SER A 201 7.14 -17.46 -11.18
C SER A 201 6.95 -18.92 -10.81
N GLN A 202 6.81 -19.77 -11.80
CA GLN A 202 6.89 -21.22 -11.61
C GLN A 202 8.29 -21.66 -12.01
N ILE A 203 8.95 -22.32 -11.08
CA ILE A 203 10.26 -22.93 -11.35
C ILE A 203 10.14 -24.43 -11.15
N GLU A 204 10.84 -25.17 -11.99
CA GLU A 204 10.99 -26.61 -11.82
C GLU A 204 12.18 -26.84 -10.88
N ASN A 205 11.91 -27.52 -9.75
CA ASN A 205 12.99 -27.87 -8.82
C ASN A 205 13.80 -29.08 -9.35
N THR A 206 14.88 -29.41 -8.69
CA THR A 206 15.79 -30.52 -9.06
C THR A 206 15.12 -31.89 -9.06
N THR A 207 13.92 -32.02 -8.53
CA THR A 207 13.10 -33.24 -8.50
C THR A 207 12.01 -33.27 -9.56
N GLY A 208 11.96 -32.25 -10.47
CA GLY A 208 10.93 -32.15 -11.51
C GLY A 208 9.57 -31.62 -11.00
N GLN A 209 9.50 -31.12 -9.80
CA GLN A 209 8.28 -30.52 -9.24
C GLN A 209 8.24 -29.02 -9.51
N HIS A 210 7.07 -28.51 -9.87
CA HIS A 210 6.87 -27.08 -10.02
C HIS A 210 6.67 -26.42 -8.65
N GLU A 211 7.54 -25.46 -8.34
CA GLU A 211 7.46 -24.62 -7.16
C GLU A 211 7.08 -23.21 -7.56
N ARG A 212 6.19 -22.56 -6.77
CA ARG A 212 5.81 -21.18 -6.99
C ARG A 212 6.68 -20.29 -6.12
N ARG A 213 7.43 -19.38 -6.75
CA ARG A 213 8.21 -18.33 -6.06
C ARG A 213 7.50 -17.00 -6.17
N HIS A 214 7.26 -16.39 -5.03
CA HIS A 214 6.70 -15.04 -4.95
C HIS A 214 7.80 -14.02 -5.21
N GLN A 215 7.47 -12.97 -5.94
CA GLN A 215 8.39 -11.94 -6.39
C GLN A 215 7.73 -10.57 -6.34
N LEU A 216 8.54 -9.53 -6.19
CA LEU A 216 8.13 -8.16 -6.42
C LEU A 216 9.15 -7.41 -7.27
N GLU A 217 8.68 -6.35 -7.93
CA GLU A 217 9.47 -5.44 -8.73
C GLU A 217 8.98 -4.01 -8.48
N ILE A 218 9.91 -3.06 -8.36
CA ILE A 218 9.58 -1.65 -8.20
C ILE A 218 9.60 -1.02 -9.58
N LEU A 219 8.41 -0.75 -10.14
CA LEU A 219 8.27 -0.20 -11.49
C LEU A 219 8.41 1.32 -11.52
N LYS A 220 8.13 1.97 -10.38
CA LYS A 220 8.15 3.43 -10.26
C LYS A 220 8.31 3.82 -8.79
N MET A 221 9.16 4.81 -8.54
CA MET A 221 9.25 5.47 -7.23
C MET A 221 9.75 6.90 -7.45
N ARG A 222 8.84 7.87 -7.44
CA ARG A 222 9.19 9.28 -7.66
C ARG A 222 10.13 9.76 -6.57
N GLY A 223 11.17 10.53 -6.96
CA GLY A 223 12.13 11.12 -6.02
C GLY A 223 12.97 10.12 -5.22
N THR A 224 13.00 8.84 -5.62
CA THR A 224 13.71 7.78 -4.91
C THR A 224 14.49 6.92 -5.88
N ASP A 225 15.79 6.75 -5.65
CA ASP A 225 16.54 5.71 -6.33
C ASP A 225 16.12 4.34 -5.78
N HIS A 226 15.80 3.42 -6.67
CA HIS A 226 15.28 2.12 -6.28
C HIS A 226 15.94 0.98 -7.05
N TYR A 227 15.88 -0.19 -6.46
CA TYR A 227 16.36 -1.40 -7.12
C TYR A 227 15.53 -1.72 -8.37
N ASN A 228 16.19 -1.82 -9.52
CA ASN A 228 15.57 -2.02 -10.83
C ASN A 228 15.46 -3.51 -11.24
N GLY A 229 15.68 -4.43 -10.31
CA GLY A 229 15.56 -5.87 -10.55
C GLY A 229 14.36 -6.48 -9.87
N VAL A 230 14.16 -7.76 -10.14
CA VAL A 230 13.18 -8.59 -9.43
C VAL A 230 13.73 -8.96 -8.06
N ALA A 231 12.92 -8.81 -7.00
CA ALA A 231 13.24 -9.27 -5.66
C ALA A 231 12.35 -10.45 -5.27
N GLU A 232 12.93 -11.45 -4.62
CA GLU A 232 12.20 -12.62 -4.12
C GLU A 232 11.51 -12.30 -2.81
N MET A 233 10.31 -12.83 -2.62
CA MET A 233 9.57 -12.76 -1.38
C MET A 233 9.42 -14.13 -0.73
N SER A 234 9.58 -14.19 0.58
CA SER A 234 9.36 -15.39 1.38
C SER A 234 8.39 -15.10 2.52
N PHE A 235 7.47 -16.03 2.76
CA PHE A 235 6.55 -15.95 3.88
C PHE A 235 7.13 -16.75 5.06
N THR A 236 7.20 -16.13 6.21
CA THR A 236 7.66 -16.72 7.47
C THR A 236 6.54 -16.67 8.52
N LYS A 237 6.77 -17.26 9.69
CA LYS A 237 5.83 -17.16 10.82
C LYS A 237 5.71 -15.71 11.38
N GLN A 238 6.67 -14.84 11.09
CA GLN A 238 6.71 -13.45 11.54
C GLN A 238 6.24 -12.46 10.47
N GLY A 239 5.93 -12.94 9.28
CA GLY A 239 5.50 -12.13 8.15
C GLY A 239 6.32 -12.38 6.90
N LEU A 240 6.34 -11.40 6.03
CA LEU A 240 6.99 -11.41 4.73
C LEU A 240 8.41 -10.85 4.85
N THR A 241 9.33 -11.43 4.11
CA THR A 241 10.71 -10.94 3.92
C THR A 241 11.01 -10.81 2.44
N VAL A 242 11.91 -9.90 2.09
CA VAL A 242 12.30 -9.61 0.70
C VAL A 242 13.81 -9.73 0.57
N ARG A 243 14.30 -10.24 -0.55
CA ARG A 243 15.73 -10.23 -0.89
C ARG A 243 15.93 -10.00 -2.38
N LYS A 244 17.00 -9.33 -2.75
CA LYS A 244 17.42 -9.20 -4.16
C LYS A 244 17.59 -10.60 -4.76
N SER A 245 17.01 -10.85 -5.93
CA SER A 245 17.34 -12.06 -6.69
C SER A 245 18.82 -12.04 -7.03
N MET A 246 19.53 -13.12 -6.71
CA MET A 246 20.88 -13.29 -7.26
C MET A 246 20.71 -13.54 -8.77
N GLN A 247 21.24 -12.64 -9.58
CA GLN A 247 21.40 -12.92 -11.01
C GLN A 247 22.45 -14.02 -11.12
N GLU A 248 22.06 -15.18 -11.65
CA GLU A 248 23.00 -16.20 -12.14
C GLU A 248 23.72 -15.72 -13.37
#